data_5aede4b1b2dac4e11dc7d1aa983a5175
#
_entry.id   5aede4b1b2dac4e11dc7d1aa983a5175
#
_cell.length_a   1.000
_cell.length_b   1.000
_cell.length_c   1.000
_cell.angle_alpha   90.00
_cell.angle_beta   90.00
_cell.angle_gamma   90.00
#
_symmetry.space_group_name_H-M   'P 1'
#
loop_
_entity.id
_entity.type
_entity.pdbx_description
1 polymer ?
#
loop_
_entity_poly.entity_id
_entity_poly.type
_entity_poly.pdbx_seq_one_letter_code
_entity_poly.pdbx_strand_id
1 'polypeptide(L)'
;MDKQRDFVLRTIEERGVKFVRLWFTDVVGTLKSVAITPAEVEGAFAEGLGFDGSAIEGFTRAFEADMLAHPDPATFQILPWRGEIDPTARMFCDISTPDGQPSLSDPRNVLKRSLAKAADRGFSFYTHPEIEFYLLKSSKLKDGAPEPVDAAGFFDNVPGGTAHDFRRRSVRMLEDLGISVEFSHHEAGPGQNEIDLRYADGLTTADNIMTFRTVVKEVAIEQGVYATFMPKPFSEHPGSGMHTHMSLFEGDTNAFYEAGAQYQLSKVGRQFIAGLLHHAPEITAVTNQFVNSYKRLWGGGEAPSFVCWGHNNRSALIRVPLYKPSKGQSSRVEYRAIDSAANPYLAYSLMLAAGLKGIEEGYDLPAEAEDNVWNLTDSERRALGYRALPASLDHAVSIMEGSELVAETLGEQVFNYVLLNKQREWSAYRSQVTPFELHNNLEML
;
A
#
# COMPACT_ATOMS: atom_id res chain seq x y z
N MET A 1 -15.56 22.66 7.34
CA MET A 1 -16.21 21.96 6.19
C MET A 1 -16.81 22.97 5.19
N ASP A 2 -17.63 23.92 5.58
CA ASP A 2 -18.26 24.85 4.63
C ASP A 2 -17.24 25.65 3.79
N LYS A 3 -16.19 26.20 4.41
CA LYS A 3 -15.14 26.93 3.68
C LYS A 3 -14.41 26.11 2.62
N GLN A 4 -14.20 24.82 2.86
CA GLN A 4 -13.56 23.91 1.88
C GLN A 4 -14.50 23.59 0.73
N ARG A 5 -15.78 23.34 1.01
CA ARG A 5 -16.81 23.14 -0.02
C ARG A 5 -16.95 24.37 -0.90
N ASP A 6 -17.05 25.56 -0.30
CA ASP A 6 -17.12 26.84 -1.02
C ASP A 6 -15.87 27.07 -1.90
N PHE A 7 -14.69 26.68 -1.40
CA PHE A 7 -13.45 26.75 -2.18
C PHE A 7 -13.50 25.81 -3.39
N VAL A 8 -13.96 24.58 -3.21
CA VAL A 8 -14.09 23.59 -4.30
C VAL A 8 -15.06 24.08 -5.37
N LEU A 9 -16.25 24.52 -4.99
CA LEU A 9 -17.29 24.99 -5.94
C LEU A 9 -16.78 26.20 -6.75
N ARG A 10 -16.16 27.16 -6.09
CA ARG A 10 -15.54 28.33 -6.76
C ARG A 10 -14.40 27.91 -7.69
N THR A 11 -13.53 27.00 -7.28
CA THR A 11 -12.42 26.53 -8.11
C THR A 11 -12.93 25.79 -9.35
N ILE A 12 -13.98 24.99 -9.23
CA ILE A 12 -14.65 24.33 -10.36
C ILE A 12 -15.10 25.35 -11.39
N GLU A 13 -15.76 26.43 -10.95
CA GLU A 13 -16.23 27.51 -11.82
C GLU A 13 -15.06 28.29 -12.46
N GLU A 14 -14.11 28.79 -11.66
CA GLU A 14 -12.97 29.58 -12.11
C GLU A 14 -12.05 28.83 -13.08
N ARG A 15 -11.88 27.52 -12.88
CA ARG A 15 -11.05 26.67 -13.73
C ARG A 15 -11.80 26.01 -14.88
N GLY A 16 -13.10 26.22 -14.97
CA GLY A 16 -13.95 25.67 -16.04
C GLY A 16 -13.99 24.14 -16.05
N VAL A 17 -13.89 23.51 -14.85
CA VAL A 17 -13.95 22.05 -14.71
C VAL A 17 -15.23 21.52 -15.36
N LYS A 18 -15.11 20.47 -16.17
CA LYS A 18 -16.24 19.84 -16.89
C LYS A 18 -16.75 18.57 -16.23
N PHE A 19 -15.86 17.83 -15.57
CA PHE A 19 -16.18 16.59 -14.88
C PHE A 19 -15.50 16.55 -13.54
N VAL A 20 -16.20 16.02 -12.53
CA VAL A 20 -15.63 15.70 -11.22
C VAL A 20 -15.73 14.20 -11.01
N ARG A 21 -14.59 13.55 -10.82
CA ARG A 21 -14.51 12.13 -10.54
C ARG A 21 -14.56 11.89 -9.04
N LEU A 22 -15.52 11.11 -8.60
CA LEU A 22 -15.66 10.63 -7.24
C LEU A 22 -14.92 9.30 -7.14
N TRP A 23 -13.83 9.29 -6.37
CA TRP A 23 -12.95 8.13 -6.20
C TRP A 23 -13.20 7.42 -4.90
N PHE A 24 -13.28 6.11 -4.95
CA PHE A 24 -13.33 5.22 -3.79
C PHE A 24 -12.65 3.91 -4.13
N THR A 25 -12.43 3.04 -3.15
CA THR A 25 -11.61 1.84 -3.33
C THR A 25 -12.39 0.62 -2.86
N ASP A 26 -12.32 -0.48 -3.61
CA ASP A 26 -12.88 -1.76 -3.18
C ASP A 26 -11.95 -2.47 -2.17
N VAL A 27 -12.43 -3.55 -1.58
CA VAL A 27 -11.69 -4.30 -0.55
C VAL A 27 -10.38 -4.91 -1.05
N VAL A 28 -10.23 -5.12 -2.36
CA VAL A 28 -8.96 -5.62 -2.95
C VAL A 28 -8.02 -4.50 -3.41
N GLY A 29 -8.37 -3.23 -3.15
CA GLY A 29 -7.53 -2.08 -3.47
C GLY A 29 -7.64 -1.57 -4.90
N THR A 30 -8.70 -1.95 -5.63
CA THR A 30 -8.98 -1.39 -6.95
C THR A 30 -9.64 -0.03 -6.83
N LEU A 31 -9.08 0.99 -7.49
CA LEU A 31 -9.69 2.31 -7.54
C LEU A 31 -10.97 2.27 -8.40
N LYS A 32 -12.07 2.69 -7.84
CA LYS A 32 -13.38 2.87 -8.49
C LYS A 32 -13.62 4.36 -8.71
N SER A 33 -14.39 4.69 -9.73
CA SER A 33 -14.68 6.08 -10.07
C SER A 33 -16.07 6.23 -10.69
N VAL A 34 -16.81 7.23 -10.21
CA VAL A 34 -18.01 7.76 -10.87
C VAL A 34 -17.72 9.19 -11.30
N ALA A 35 -18.15 9.60 -12.46
CA ALA A 35 -18.01 10.97 -12.94
C ALA A 35 -19.35 11.71 -12.87
N ILE A 36 -19.32 12.90 -12.27
CA ILE A 36 -20.48 13.82 -12.20
C ILE A 36 -20.16 15.13 -12.90
N THR A 37 -21.18 15.86 -13.29
CA THR A 37 -21.04 17.23 -13.80
C THR A 37 -20.89 18.22 -12.64
N PRO A 38 -20.35 19.43 -12.87
CA PRO A 38 -20.26 20.47 -11.85
C PRO A 38 -21.57 20.80 -11.16
N ALA A 39 -22.70 20.72 -11.85
CA ALA A 39 -24.03 21.00 -11.30
C ALA A 39 -24.46 20.03 -10.19
N GLU A 40 -23.90 18.82 -10.18
CA GLU A 40 -24.24 17.79 -9.21
C GLU A 40 -23.36 17.84 -7.93
N VAL A 41 -22.29 18.63 -7.94
CA VAL A 41 -21.29 18.62 -6.84
C VAL A 41 -21.86 19.13 -5.54
N GLU A 42 -22.68 20.19 -5.58
CA GLU A 42 -23.33 20.75 -4.38
C GLU A 42 -24.28 19.74 -3.74
N GLY A 43 -25.09 19.05 -4.55
CA GLY A 43 -25.95 17.95 -4.08
C GLY A 43 -25.17 16.79 -3.50
N ALA A 44 -24.06 16.40 -4.15
CA ALA A 44 -23.20 15.35 -3.65
C ALA A 44 -22.55 15.71 -2.29
N PHE A 45 -22.22 16.98 -2.05
CA PHE A 45 -21.75 17.45 -0.74
C PHE A 45 -22.87 17.44 0.33
N ALA A 46 -24.11 17.73 -0.06
CA ALA A 46 -25.23 17.84 0.87
C ALA A 46 -25.77 16.45 1.28
N GLU A 47 -25.99 15.59 0.31
CA GLU A 47 -26.77 14.35 0.48
C GLU A 47 -25.96 13.08 0.13
N GLY A 48 -24.78 13.23 -0.49
CA GLY A 48 -24.04 12.12 -1.09
C GLY A 48 -24.58 11.76 -2.48
N LEU A 49 -23.79 10.99 -3.24
CA LEU A 49 -24.18 10.44 -4.52
C LEU A 49 -24.57 8.97 -4.37
N GLY A 50 -25.80 8.60 -4.76
CA GLY A 50 -26.26 7.22 -4.79
C GLY A 50 -25.52 6.38 -5.82
N PHE A 51 -25.06 5.20 -5.44
CA PHE A 51 -24.41 4.23 -6.32
C PHE A 51 -24.62 2.79 -5.82
N ASP A 52 -24.33 1.82 -6.69
CA ASP A 52 -24.37 0.41 -6.34
C ASP A 52 -23.12 0.00 -5.53
N GLY A 53 -23.28 -0.14 -4.22
CA GLY A 53 -22.24 -0.48 -3.26
C GLY A 53 -21.64 -1.88 -3.43
N SER A 54 -22.27 -2.78 -4.22
CA SER A 54 -21.67 -4.07 -4.54
C SER A 54 -20.32 -3.94 -5.28
N ALA A 55 -20.06 -2.76 -5.85
CA ALA A 55 -18.78 -2.43 -6.46
C ALA A 55 -17.59 -2.45 -5.45
N ILE A 56 -17.85 -2.34 -4.13
CA ILE A 56 -16.83 -2.31 -3.08
C ILE A 56 -16.42 -3.72 -2.62
N GLU A 57 -17.29 -4.71 -2.80
CA GLU A 57 -17.09 -6.07 -2.28
C GLU A 57 -15.92 -6.82 -2.94
N GLY A 58 -15.48 -6.39 -4.12
CA GLY A 58 -14.41 -7.04 -4.89
C GLY A 58 -14.84 -8.34 -5.59
N PHE A 59 -16.16 -8.55 -5.77
CA PHE A 59 -16.74 -9.71 -6.46
C PHE A 59 -17.53 -9.33 -7.70
N THR A 60 -17.87 -10.33 -8.50
CA THR A 60 -18.90 -10.19 -9.53
C THR A 60 -20.25 -9.98 -8.86
N ARG A 61 -20.96 -8.95 -9.29
CA ARG A 61 -22.25 -8.52 -8.76
C ARG A 61 -23.29 -9.62 -8.88
N ALA A 62 -23.93 -9.96 -7.76
CA ALA A 62 -25.10 -10.85 -7.71
C ALA A 62 -26.36 -10.07 -7.35
N PHE A 63 -26.24 -9.03 -6.51
CA PHE A 63 -27.32 -8.17 -6.06
C PHE A 63 -26.84 -6.71 -6.04
N GLU A 64 -27.76 -5.76 -6.17
CA GLU A 64 -27.50 -4.34 -5.99
C GLU A 64 -27.63 -3.99 -4.50
N ALA A 65 -26.77 -3.10 -4.04
CA ALA A 65 -26.81 -2.56 -2.68
C ALA A 65 -26.70 -1.03 -2.75
N ASP A 66 -27.79 -0.33 -2.41
CA ASP A 66 -27.78 1.14 -2.41
C ASP A 66 -26.81 1.67 -1.36
N MET A 67 -25.88 2.50 -1.78
CA MET A 67 -24.91 3.21 -0.94
C MET A 67 -24.79 4.66 -1.39
N LEU A 68 -24.23 5.51 -0.51
CA LEU A 68 -23.97 6.91 -0.79
C LEU A 68 -22.47 7.19 -0.75
N ALA A 69 -21.95 7.84 -1.80
CA ALA A 69 -20.59 8.35 -1.85
C ALA A 69 -20.58 9.83 -1.45
N HIS A 70 -19.91 10.15 -0.36
CA HIS A 70 -19.76 11.52 0.15
C HIS A 70 -18.37 12.05 -0.19
N PRO A 71 -18.25 13.02 -1.13
CA PRO A 71 -16.96 13.58 -1.51
C PRO A 71 -16.28 14.28 -0.33
N ASP A 72 -15.00 14.00 -0.12
CA ASP A 72 -14.16 14.69 0.84
C ASP A 72 -13.51 15.93 0.18
N PRO A 73 -13.99 17.16 0.48
CA PRO A 73 -13.51 18.37 -0.18
C PRO A 73 -12.02 18.66 0.10
N ALA A 74 -11.45 18.11 1.17
CA ALA A 74 -10.03 18.26 1.46
C ALA A 74 -9.14 17.53 0.45
N THR A 75 -9.69 16.57 -0.28
CA THR A 75 -8.97 15.77 -1.26
C THR A 75 -9.12 16.29 -2.69
N PHE A 76 -9.84 17.41 -2.90
CA PHE A 76 -10.07 17.96 -4.23
C PHE A 76 -8.78 18.28 -4.97
N GLN A 77 -8.64 17.77 -6.21
CA GLN A 77 -7.51 18.06 -7.09
C GLN A 77 -7.98 18.10 -8.56
N ILE A 78 -7.42 19.07 -9.32
CA ILE A 78 -7.57 19.08 -10.78
C ILE A 78 -6.56 18.10 -11.37
N LEU A 79 -7.01 17.19 -12.22
CA LEU A 79 -6.16 16.17 -12.81
C LEU A 79 -5.30 16.77 -13.93
N PRO A 80 -3.95 16.62 -13.88
CA PRO A 80 -3.05 17.29 -14.81
C PRO A 80 -2.92 16.59 -16.18
N TRP A 81 -3.57 15.46 -16.36
CA TRP A 81 -3.54 14.71 -17.62
C TRP A 81 -4.85 14.89 -18.42
N ARG A 82 -4.73 14.93 -19.75
CA ARG A 82 -5.87 14.99 -20.72
C ARG A 82 -6.82 16.16 -20.50
N GLY A 83 -6.38 17.27 -19.87
CA GLY A 83 -7.24 18.29 -19.31
C GLY A 83 -7.29 19.64 -20.03
N GLU A 84 -6.62 19.82 -21.18
CA GLU A 84 -6.60 21.15 -21.84
C GLU A 84 -7.96 21.55 -22.42
N ILE A 85 -8.74 20.59 -22.93
CA ILE A 85 -10.05 20.84 -23.55
C ILE A 85 -11.18 20.66 -22.54
N ASP A 86 -11.10 19.59 -21.71
CA ASP A 86 -12.11 19.24 -20.72
C ASP A 86 -11.47 19.04 -19.33
N PRO A 87 -11.16 20.12 -18.60
CA PRO A 87 -10.58 20.02 -17.26
C PRO A 87 -11.41 19.12 -16.37
N THR A 88 -10.75 18.12 -15.78
CA THR A 88 -11.38 17.14 -14.91
C THR A 88 -10.76 17.26 -13.52
N ALA A 89 -11.59 17.22 -12.47
CA ALA A 89 -11.14 17.15 -11.08
C ALA A 89 -11.50 15.80 -10.46
N ARG A 90 -10.93 15.51 -9.28
CA ARG A 90 -11.31 14.35 -8.48
C ARG A 90 -11.43 14.69 -7.01
N MET A 91 -12.24 13.92 -6.29
CA MET A 91 -12.26 13.85 -4.83
C MET A 91 -12.35 12.39 -4.41
N PHE A 92 -11.68 12.04 -3.31
CA PHE A 92 -11.95 10.77 -2.62
C PHE A 92 -13.27 10.87 -1.87
N CYS A 93 -13.95 9.73 -1.73
CA CYS A 93 -15.23 9.66 -1.05
C CYS A 93 -15.18 8.74 0.15
N ASP A 94 -15.91 9.12 1.18
CA ASP A 94 -16.36 8.23 2.25
C ASP A 94 -17.68 7.61 1.83
N ILE A 95 -17.88 6.33 2.13
CA ILE A 95 -19.09 5.62 1.78
C ILE A 95 -19.98 5.46 3.00
N SER A 96 -21.27 5.70 2.82
CA SER A 96 -22.30 5.46 3.85
C SER A 96 -23.44 4.60 3.31
N THR A 97 -24.20 4.03 4.24
CA THR A 97 -25.51 3.45 3.99
C THR A 97 -26.55 4.55 3.75
N PRO A 98 -27.72 4.26 3.16
CA PRO A 98 -28.76 5.27 2.89
C PRO A 98 -29.31 5.98 4.14
N ASP A 99 -29.18 5.38 5.32
CA ASP A 99 -29.53 5.99 6.61
C ASP A 99 -28.41 6.88 7.18
N GLY A 100 -27.35 7.10 6.43
CA GLY A 100 -26.23 8.00 6.76
C GLY A 100 -25.17 7.42 7.69
N GLN A 101 -25.23 6.11 8.00
CA GLN A 101 -24.18 5.48 8.80
C GLN A 101 -22.95 5.19 7.93
N PRO A 102 -21.72 5.36 8.45
CA PRO A 102 -20.51 4.98 7.73
C PRO A 102 -20.56 3.51 7.30
N SER A 103 -20.29 3.24 6.03
CA SER A 103 -20.27 1.87 5.51
C SER A 103 -19.20 1.02 6.21
N LEU A 104 -19.61 -0.16 6.67
CA LEU A 104 -18.69 -1.13 7.28
C LEU A 104 -17.84 -1.88 6.23
N SER A 105 -18.16 -1.73 4.95
CA SER A 105 -17.40 -2.35 3.84
C SER A 105 -16.41 -1.40 3.16
N ASP A 106 -16.38 -0.11 3.55
CA ASP A 106 -15.47 0.88 2.97
C ASP A 106 -14.06 0.79 3.55
N PRO A 107 -13.02 0.44 2.75
CA PRO A 107 -11.64 0.38 3.21
C PRO A 107 -11.12 1.71 3.79
N ARG A 108 -11.51 2.85 3.20
CA ARG A 108 -11.11 4.18 3.69
C ARG A 108 -11.68 4.43 5.09
N ASN A 109 -12.90 4.00 5.34
CA ASN A 109 -13.52 4.07 6.66
C ASN A 109 -12.85 3.13 7.69
N VAL A 110 -12.38 1.95 7.28
CA VAL A 110 -11.58 1.06 8.15
C VAL A 110 -10.34 1.79 8.66
N LEU A 111 -9.61 2.49 7.77
CA LEU A 111 -8.44 3.25 8.18
C LEU A 111 -8.80 4.42 9.11
N LYS A 112 -9.87 5.16 8.81
CA LYS A 112 -10.36 6.26 9.68
C LYS A 112 -10.67 5.76 11.09
N ARG A 113 -11.31 4.60 11.23
CA ARG A 113 -11.57 3.99 12.55
C ARG A 113 -10.28 3.60 13.28
N SER A 114 -9.30 3.06 12.55
CA SER A 114 -8.00 2.71 13.14
C SER A 114 -7.21 3.94 13.60
N LEU A 115 -7.26 5.01 12.81
CA LEU A 115 -6.65 6.30 13.18
C LEU A 115 -7.36 6.94 14.39
N ALA A 116 -8.68 6.85 14.47
CA ALA A 116 -9.44 7.31 15.64
C ALA A 116 -9.03 6.54 16.91
N LYS A 117 -8.88 5.20 16.84
CA LYS A 117 -8.38 4.39 17.97
C LYS A 117 -6.97 4.81 18.41
N ALA A 118 -6.10 5.21 17.47
CA ALA A 118 -4.79 5.76 17.80
C ALA A 118 -4.91 7.13 18.48
N ALA A 119 -5.76 8.01 17.96
CA ALA A 119 -6.02 9.34 18.50
C ALA A 119 -6.61 9.29 19.93
N ASP A 120 -7.50 8.33 20.22
CA ASP A 120 -8.04 8.09 21.57
C ASP A 120 -6.95 7.71 22.60
N ARG A 121 -5.80 7.21 22.11
CA ARG A 121 -4.60 6.92 22.90
C ARG A 121 -3.58 8.05 22.89
N GLY A 122 -3.91 9.19 22.29
CA GLY A 122 -3.05 10.36 22.17
C GLY A 122 -2.06 10.31 21.00
N PHE A 123 -2.16 9.33 20.10
CA PHE A 123 -1.22 9.18 18.99
C PHE A 123 -1.77 9.67 17.65
N SER A 124 -0.92 10.38 16.90
CA SER A 124 -1.09 10.60 15.46
C SER A 124 -0.16 9.65 14.71
N PHE A 125 -0.67 9.02 13.66
CA PHE A 125 0.04 8.03 12.85
C PHE A 125 0.49 8.64 11.53
N TYR A 126 1.80 8.59 11.27
CA TYR A 126 2.42 9.07 10.03
C TYR A 126 3.10 7.94 9.30
N THR A 127 3.03 7.98 7.98
CA THR A 127 3.63 6.98 7.09
C THR A 127 4.41 7.64 5.95
N HIS A 128 5.43 6.92 5.47
CA HIS A 128 6.28 7.30 4.34
C HIS A 128 6.53 6.03 3.52
N PRO A 129 5.89 5.86 2.35
CA PRO A 129 6.09 4.70 1.50
C PRO A 129 7.22 4.93 0.47
N GLU A 130 8.02 3.90 0.27
CA GLU A 130 8.95 3.72 -0.84
C GLU A 130 8.26 2.78 -1.84
N ILE A 131 7.90 3.29 -3.03
CA ILE A 131 6.98 2.56 -3.93
C ILE A 131 7.73 2.09 -5.18
N GLU A 132 7.97 0.79 -5.25
CA GLU A 132 8.61 0.15 -6.40
C GLU A 132 7.58 -0.28 -7.45
N PHE A 133 7.97 -0.24 -8.71
CA PHE A 133 7.18 -0.70 -9.85
C PHE A 133 8.07 -1.02 -11.05
N TYR A 134 7.53 -1.80 -11.99
CA TYR A 134 8.22 -2.10 -13.24
C TYR A 134 7.64 -1.32 -14.41
N LEU A 135 8.53 -0.85 -15.28
CA LEU A 135 8.21 -0.33 -16.61
C LEU A 135 8.50 -1.40 -17.66
N LEU A 136 7.48 -1.71 -18.43
CA LEU A 136 7.51 -2.70 -19.51
C LEU A 136 7.27 -1.99 -20.85
N LYS A 137 7.81 -2.55 -21.95
CA LYS A 137 7.55 -2.04 -23.28
C LYS A 137 6.07 -2.12 -23.65
N SER A 138 5.35 -3.11 -23.16
CA SER A 138 3.92 -3.24 -23.33
C SER A 138 3.30 -4.18 -22.29
N SER A 139 1.95 -4.23 -22.20
CA SER A 139 1.23 -5.20 -21.40
C SER A 139 1.18 -6.61 -22.02
N LYS A 140 1.63 -6.75 -23.27
CA LYS A 140 1.64 -8.03 -24.00
C LYS A 140 2.92 -8.78 -23.68
N LEU A 141 2.79 -10.07 -23.44
CA LEU A 141 3.94 -10.94 -23.23
C LEU A 141 4.64 -11.22 -24.55
N LYS A 142 5.96 -11.20 -24.56
CA LYS A 142 6.81 -11.66 -25.66
C LYS A 142 7.40 -13.00 -25.27
N ASP A 143 7.15 -14.01 -26.08
CA ASP A 143 7.60 -15.38 -25.80
C ASP A 143 7.19 -15.91 -24.41
N GLY A 144 6.03 -15.45 -23.92
CA GLY A 144 5.50 -15.84 -22.62
C GLY A 144 6.02 -15.04 -21.42
N ALA A 145 6.90 -14.04 -21.63
CA ALA A 145 7.47 -13.20 -20.57
C ALA A 145 7.21 -11.69 -20.81
N PRO A 146 7.12 -10.87 -19.76
CA PRO A 146 7.10 -9.43 -19.91
C PRO A 146 8.47 -8.91 -20.41
N GLU A 147 8.48 -7.79 -21.15
CA GLU A 147 9.70 -7.19 -21.69
C GLU A 147 9.97 -5.85 -20.97
N PRO A 148 11.09 -5.71 -20.21
CA PRO A 148 11.43 -4.46 -19.53
C PRO A 148 11.84 -3.37 -20.53
N VAL A 149 11.68 -2.09 -20.15
CA VAL A 149 12.04 -0.94 -21.00
C VAL A 149 13.54 -0.75 -21.16
N ASP A 150 14.33 -1.25 -20.22
CA ASP A 150 15.81 -1.12 -20.21
C ASP A 150 16.47 -2.34 -19.52
N ALA A 151 17.79 -2.26 -19.39
CA ALA A 151 18.65 -3.26 -18.72
C ALA A 151 19.51 -2.62 -17.62
N ALA A 152 19.09 -1.45 -17.10
CA ALA A 152 19.81 -0.75 -16.04
C ALA A 152 19.64 -1.45 -14.68
N GLY A 153 20.44 -1.08 -13.70
CA GLY A 153 20.45 -1.61 -12.36
C GLY A 153 20.36 -0.51 -11.28
N PHE A 154 20.66 -0.91 -10.05
CA PHE A 154 20.49 -0.08 -8.86
C PHE A 154 21.30 1.22 -8.93
N PHE A 155 20.59 2.35 -8.83
CA PHE A 155 21.12 3.72 -8.93
C PHE A 155 21.78 4.08 -10.26
N ASP A 156 21.63 3.27 -11.32
CA ASP A 156 22.18 3.60 -12.60
C ASP A 156 21.57 4.91 -13.14
N ASN A 157 22.43 5.81 -13.55
CA ASN A 157 22.06 7.04 -14.24
C ASN A 157 22.26 6.85 -15.75
N VAL A 158 21.17 6.60 -16.47
CA VAL A 158 21.19 6.45 -17.94
C VAL A 158 20.61 7.73 -18.58
N PRO A 159 21.48 8.67 -19.01
CA PRO A 159 21.02 9.93 -19.61
C PRO A 159 20.17 9.68 -20.86
N GLY A 160 18.98 10.33 -20.93
CA GLY A 160 18.05 10.16 -22.04
C GLY A 160 17.34 8.80 -22.10
N GLY A 161 17.51 7.96 -21.08
CA GLY A 161 16.80 6.69 -20.96
C GLY A 161 15.32 6.87 -20.62
N THR A 162 14.47 5.98 -21.15
CA THR A 162 13.01 6.00 -20.94
C THR A 162 12.65 6.06 -19.45
N ALA A 163 13.28 5.23 -18.62
CA ALA A 163 12.99 5.20 -17.18
C ALA A 163 13.36 6.51 -16.47
N HIS A 164 14.48 7.17 -16.87
CA HIS A 164 14.87 8.46 -16.30
C HIS A 164 13.85 9.56 -16.60
N ASP A 165 13.45 9.70 -17.86
CA ASP A 165 12.44 10.69 -18.26
C ASP A 165 11.06 10.37 -17.68
N PHE A 166 10.74 9.10 -17.53
CA PHE A 166 9.51 8.63 -16.90
C PHE A 166 9.44 9.08 -15.44
N ARG A 167 10.47 8.80 -14.61
CA ARG A 167 10.50 9.23 -13.22
C ARG A 167 10.38 10.74 -13.09
N ARG A 168 11.15 11.49 -13.88
CA ARG A 168 11.09 12.96 -13.89
C ARG A 168 9.67 13.47 -14.19
N ARG A 169 8.98 12.88 -15.17
CA ARG A 169 7.61 13.27 -15.54
C ARG A 169 6.62 12.89 -14.44
N SER A 170 6.75 11.69 -13.86
CA SER A 170 5.88 11.21 -12.77
C SER A 170 6.03 12.08 -11.52
N VAL A 171 7.25 12.38 -11.10
CA VAL A 171 7.53 13.27 -9.95
C VAL A 171 6.90 14.64 -10.17
N ARG A 172 7.10 15.25 -11.33
CA ARG A 172 6.49 16.54 -11.65
C ARG A 172 4.96 16.51 -11.56
N MET A 173 4.34 15.47 -12.10
CA MET A 173 2.88 15.32 -12.09
C MET A 173 2.36 15.10 -10.65
N LEU A 174 3.08 14.37 -9.81
CA LEU A 174 2.76 14.21 -8.38
C LEU A 174 2.85 15.54 -7.62
N GLU A 175 3.92 16.29 -7.83
CA GLU A 175 4.10 17.62 -7.21
C GLU A 175 3.01 18.61 -7.68
N ASP A 176 2.61 18.59 -8.94
CA ASP A 176 1.49 19.38 -9.46
C ASP A 176 0.15 19.03 -8.79
N LEU A 177 0.00 17.81 -8.27
CA LEU A 177 -1.14 17.34 -7.46
C LEU A 177 -0.95 17.59 -5.94
N GLY A 178 0.11 18.29 -5.54
CA GLY A 178 0.42 18.55 -4.12
C GLY A 178 0.94 17.33 -3.37
N ILE A 179 1.34 16.26 -4.07
CA ILE A 179 1.93 15.06 -3.48
C ILE A 179 3.44 15.20 -3.52
N SER A 180 4.03 15.50 -2.35
CA SER A 180 5.47 15.71 -2.26
C SER A 180 6.26 14.41 -2.38
N VAL A 181 7.30 14.45 -3.20
CA VAL A 181 8.24 13.35 -3.43
C VAL A 181 9.54 13.63 -2.68
N GLU A 182 10.15 12.62 -2.06
CA GLU A 182 11.45 12.74 -1.39
C GLU A 182 12.59 12.52 -2.38
N PHE A 183 12.58 11.39 -3.09
CA PHE A 183 13.50 11.10 -4.20
C PHE A 183 12.97 10.00 -5.11
N SER A 184 13.69 9.73 -6.19
CA SER A 184 13.38 8.64 -7.12
C SER A 184 14.67 8.10 -7.75
N HIS A 185 14.71 6.81 -8.02
CA HIS A 185 15.88 6.16 -8.62
C HIS A 185 15.47 4.92 -9.43
N HIS A 186 16.45 4.39 -10.18
CA HIS A 186 16.35 3.07 -10.80
C HIS A 186 16.62 2.01 -9.75
N GLU A 187 15.79 0.96 -9.71
CA GLU A 187 15.95 -0.18 -8.82
C GLU A 187 16.83 -1.29 -9.42
N ALA A 188 17.01 -2.39 -8.67
CA ALA A 188 17.95 -3.45 -9.02
C ALA A 188 17.53 -4.26 -10.27
N GLY A 189 16.23 -4.41 -10.52
CA GLY A 189 15.72 -5.13 -11.68
C GLY A 189 15.70 -4.28 -12.96
N PRO A 190 15.95 -4.85 -14.16
CA PRO A 190 15.77 -4.17 -15.43
C PRO A 190 14.37 -3.56 -15.56
N GLY A 191 14.30 -2.26 -15.85
CA GLY A 191 13.02 -1.53 -15.92
C GLY A 191 12.33 -1.32 -14.58
N GLN A 192 12.97 -1.65 -13.44
CA GLN A 192 12.42 -1.42 -12.11
C GLN A 192 12.77 -0.02 -11.63
N ASN A 193 11.78 0.66 -11.06
CA ASN A 193 11.87 2.03 -10.59
C ASN A 193 11.26 2.16 -9.20
N GLU A 194 11.76 3.14 -8.45
CA GLU A 194 11.23 3.52 -7.15
C GLU A 194 11.00 5.03 -7.09
N ILE A 195 9.92 5.42 -6.46
CA ILE A 195 9.60 6.81 -6.12
C ILE A 195 9.07 6.84 -4.69
N ASP A 196 9.72 7.64 -3.84
CA ASP A 196 9.40 7.74 -2.43
C ASP A 196 8.56 8.99 -2.17
N LEU A 197 7.42 8.80 -1.56
CA LEU A 197 6.57 9.91 -1.14
C LEU A 197 7.05 10.44 0.21
N ARG A 198 7.00 11.76 0.40
CA ARG A 198 7.25 12.33 1.72
C ARG A 198 6.20 11.85 2.72
N TYR A 199 6.60 11.80 3.99
CA TYR A 199 5.69 11.41 5.07
C TYR A 199 4.48 12.35 5.15
N ALA A 200 3.32 11.75 5.42
CA ALA A 200 2.08 12.44 5.74
C ALA A 200 1.30 11.59 6.75
N ASP A 201 0.18 12.10 7.26
CA ASP A 201 -0.72 11.28 8.06
C ASP A 201 -1.20 10.05 7.27
N GLY A 202 -1.58 9.01 8.00
CA GLY A 202 -1.88 7.71 7.39
C GLY A 202 -3.00 7.72 6.36
N LEU A 203 -4.04 8.56 6.53
CA LEU A 203 -5.15 8.66 5.58
C LEU A 203 -4.72 9.39 4.30
N THR A 204 -4.07 10.54 4.45
CA THR A 204 -3.50 11.29 3.32
C THR A 204 -2.54 10.44 2.52
N THR A 205 -1.66 9.67 3.20
CA THR A 205 -0.72 8.79 2.50
C THR A 205 -1.42 7.68 1.74
N ALA A 206 -2.46 7.06 2.29
CA ALA A 206 -3.23 6.02 1.60
C ALA A 206 -3.92 6.58 0.34
N ASP A 207 -4.55 7.76 0.42
CA ASP A 207 -5.12 8.48 -0.71
C ASP A 207 -4.03 8.83 -1.76
N ASN A 208 -2.85 9.26 -1.31
CA ASN A 208 -1.71 9.57 -2.16
C ASN A 208 -1.17 8.34 -2.90
N ILE A 209 -1.12 7.16 -2.27
CA ILE A 209 -0.73 5.90 -2.93
C ILE A 209 -1.69 5.54 -4.06
N MET A 210 -3.00 5.68 -3.85
CA MET A 210 -3.99 5.42 -4.89
C MET A 210 -3.85 6.41 -6.06
N THR A 211 -3.59 7.68 -5.76
CA THR A 211 -3.30 8.72 -6.76
C THR A 211 -1.98 8.42 -7.48
N PHE A 212 -0.94 8.06 -6.76
CA PHE A 212 0.37 7.69 -7.30
C PHE A 212 0.27 6.58 -8.34
N ARG A 213 -0.43 5.50 -8.04
CA ARG A 213 -0.63 4.39 -8.98
C ARG A 213 -1.33 4.84 -10.27
N THR A 214 -2.26 5.78 -10.15
CA THR A 214 -2.94 6.36 -11.30
C THR A 214 -2.00 7.24 -12.12
N VAL A 215 -1.25 8.14 -11.47
CA VAL A 215 -0.25 9.01 -12.12
C VAL A 215 0.78 8.20 -12.88
N VAL A 216 1.38 7.19 -12.25
CA VAL A 216 2.38 6.32 -12.88
C VAL A 216 1.82 5.64 -14.14
N LYS A 217 0.58 5.16 -14.10
CA LYS A 217 -0.08 4.55 -15.25
C LYS A 217 -0.41 5.57 -16.35
N GLU A 218 -0.84 6.78 -16.00
CA GLU A 218 -1.11 7.85 -16.98
C GLU A 218 0.18 8.32 -17.68
N VAL A 219 1.27 8.49 -16.93
CA VAL A 219 2.58 8.81 -17.53
C VAL A 219 3.08 7.67 -18.43
N ALA A 220 2.82 6.41 -18.06
CA ALA A 220 3.16 5.28 -18.92
C ALA A 220 2.41 5.32 -20.25
N ILE A 221 1.12 5.66 -20.22
CA ILE A 221 0.32 5.86 -21.44
C ILE A 221 0.88 7.03 -22.29
N GLU A 222 1.20 8.16 -21.66
CA GLU A 222 1.80 9.32 -22.36
C GLU A 222 3.11 8.96 -23.09
N GLN A 223 3.92 8.08 -22.48
CA GLN A 223 5.23 7.70 -23.02
C GLN A 223 5.22 6.42 -23.87
N GLY A 224 4.05 5.81 -24.08
CA GLY A 224 3.92 4.60 -24.89
C GLY A 224 4.57 3.35 -24.27
N VAL A 225 4.66 3.31 -22.92
CA VAL A 225 5.15 2.17 -22.14
C VAL A 225 4.03 1.65 -21.22
N TYR A 226 4.31 0.59 -20.47
CA TYR A 226 3.35 0.02 -19.53
C TYR A 226 3.96 -0.06 -18.13
N ALA A 227 3.26 0.45 -17.13
CA ALA A 227 3.67 0.38 -15.73
C ALA A 227 2.87 -0.70 -14.98
N THR A 228 3.57 -1.53 -14.21
CA THR A 228 2.94 -2.56 -13.37
C THR A 228 3.43 -2.51 -11.93
N PHE A 229 2.47 -2.67 -11.02
CA PHE A 229 2.70 -2.84 -9.58
C PHE A 229 2.61 -4.32 -9.17
N MET A 230 2.72 -5.23 -10.13
CA MET A 230 2.74 -6.67 -9.85
C MET A 230 3.91 -7.01 -8.93
N PRO A 231 3.70 -7.73 -7.81
CA PRO A 231 4.74 -7.97 -6.81
C PRO A 231 5.98 -8.70 -7.33
N LYS A 232 5.81 -9.62 -8.29
CA LYS A 232 6.92 -10.40 -8.91
C LYS A 232 6.62 -10.67 -10.37
N PRO A 233 6.88 -9.71 -11.29
CA PRO A 233 6.61 -9.92 -12.71
C PRO A 233 7.66 -10.79 -13.42
N PHE A 234 8.86 -10.93 -12.86
CA PHE A 234 9.97 -11.73 -13.40
C PHE A 234 10.44 -12.74 -12.36
N SER A 235 10.70 -13.97 -12.78
CA SER A 235 11.24 -15.01 -11.89
C SER A 235 12.66 -14.74 -11.44
N GLU A 236 13.49 -14.19 -12.33
CA GLU A 236 14.94 -13.98 -12.16
C GLU A 236 15.32 -12.60 -11.61
N HIS A 237 14.41 -11.64 -11.57
CA HIS A 237 14.65 -10.28 -11.06
C HIS A 237 13.94 -10.03 -9.74
N PRO A 238 14.35 -9.03 -8.93
CA PRO A 238 13.67 -8.66 -7.70
C PRO A 238 12.19 -8.37 -7.89
N GLY A 239 11.39 -8.58 -6.85
CA GLY A 239 10.00 -8.15 -6.81
C GLY A 239 9.86 -6.70 -6.39
N SER A 240 8.65 -6.14 -6.50
CA SER A 240 8.33 -4.76 -6.13
C SER A 240 7.70 -4.67 -4.75
N GLY A 241 8.39 -4.03 -3.82
CA GLY A 241 7.94 -3.70 -2.47
C GLY A 241 7.28 -2.32 -2.40
N MET A 242 6.61 -2.11 -1.27
CA MET A 242 6.18 -0.78 -0.82
C MET A 242 6.63 -0.63 0.63
N HIS A 243 7.95 -0.58 0.84
CA HIS A 243 8.49 -0.45 2.18
C HIS A 243 7.85 0.76 2.86
N THR A 244 7.29 0.54 4.04
CA THR A 244 6.55 1.61 4.72
C THR A 244 7.22 1.98 6.01
N HIS A 245 7.75 3.20 6.04
CA HIS A 245 8.22 3.83 7.28
C HIS A 245 7.03 4.35 8.06
N MET A 246 7.06 4.14 9.36
CA MET A 246 5.98 4.52 10.27
C MET A 246 6.53 5.25 11.48
N SER A 247 5.78 6.20 11.99
CA SER A 247 6.03 6.85 13.27
C SER A 247 4.72 7.23 13.96
N LEU A 248 4.76 7.28 15.28
CA LEU A 248 3.69 7.82 16.10
C LEU A 248 4.14 9.15 16.70
N PHE A 249 3.22 10.10 16.80
CA PHE A 249 3.46 11.39 17.44
C PHE A 249 2.45 11.61 18.58
N GLU A 250 2.93 12.14 19.70
CA GLU A 250 2.12 12.73 20.76
C GLU A 250 2.20 14.26 20.60
N GLY A 251 1.15 14.87 20.06
CA GLY A 251 1.24 16.25 19.59
C GLY A 251 2.36 16.42 18.57
N ASP A 252 3.32 17.31 18.85
CA ASP A 252 4.47 17.56 17.97
C ASP A 252 5.71 16.71 18.31
N THR A 253 5.61 15.79 19.27
CA THR A 253 6.74 14.97 19.72
C THR A 253 6.68 13.59 19.12
N ASN A 254 7.79 13.14 18.50
CA ASN A 254 7.89 11.78 17.99
C ASN A 254 7.97 10.77 19.14
N ALA A 255 6.94 9.94 19.29
CA ALA A 255 6.82 8.97 20.37
C ALA A 255 7.84 7.81 20.27
N PHE A 256 8.47 7.60 19.11
CA PHE A 256 9.49 6.57 18.94
C PHE A 256 10.89 7.00 19.37
N TYR A 257 11.08 8.29 19.67
CA TYR A 257 12.39 8.83 20.02
C TYR A 257 12.59 8.91 21.53
N GLU A 258 13.76 8.43 22.00
CA GLU A 258 14.23 8.60 23.39
C GLU A 258 15.75 8.82 23.39
N ALA A 259 16.19 10.01 23.80
CA ALA A 259 17.61 10.35 23.85
C ALA A 259 18.36 9.44 24.83
N GLY A 260 19.46 8.86 24.36
CA GLY A 260 20.32 7.98 25.16
C GLY A 260 19.87 6.52 25.22
N ALA A 261 18.68 6.15 24.74
CA ALA A 261 18.28 4.78 24.55
C ALA A 261 19.06 4.11 23.40
N GLN A 262 19.09 2.77 23.37
CA GLN A 262 19.70 2.02 22.27
C GLN A 262 18.99 2.39 20.95
N TYR A 263 19.76 2.78 19.93
CA TYR A 263 19.26 3.33 18.64
C TYR A 263 18.34 4.54 18.84
N GLN A 264 18.37 5.16 20.03
CA GLN A 264 17.48 6.24 20.46
C GLN A 264 15.99 5.91 20.30
N LEU A 265 15.68 4.62 20.37
CA LEU A 265 14.35 4.08 20.24
C LEU A 265 13.68 4.00 21.61
N SER A 266 12.56 4.70 21.77
CA SER A 266 11.78 4.74 22.99
C SER A 266 11.15 3.39 23.33
N LYS A 267 10.64 3.27 24.55
CA LYS A 267 9.82 2.13 24.96
C LYS A 267 8.61 1.93 24.03
N VAL A 268 7.93 3.02 23.66
CA VAL A 268 6.79 3.01 22.73
C VAL A 268 7.20 2.45 21.36
N GLY A 269 8.31 2.94 20.78
CA GLY A 269 8.82 2.44 19.51
C GLY A 269 9.19 0.94 19.58
N ARG A 270 9.80 0.49 20.66
CA ARG A 270 10.16 -0.93 20.88
C ARG A 270 8.93 -1.83 20.97
N GLN A 271 7.93 -1.41 21.71
CA GLN A 271 6.67 -2.14 21.85
C GLN A 271 5.88 -2.16 20.53
N PHE A 272 5.90 -1.06 19.76
CA PHE A 272 5.31 -1.01 18.44
C PHE A 272 5.95 -2.01 17.48
N ILE A 273 7.27 -2.09 17.44
CA ILE A 273 8.01 -3.10 16.66
C ILE A 273 7.62 -4.51 17.12
N ALA A 274 7.62 -4.75 18.43
CA ALA A 274 7.26 -6.06 18.98
C ALA A 274 5.84 -6.49 18.57
N GLY A 275 4.89 -5.56 18.57
CA GLY A 275 3.53 -5.79 18.08
C GLY A 275 3.49 -6.17 16.59
N LEU A 276 4.20 -5.43 15.75
CA LEU A 276 4.33 -5.76 14.33
C LEU A 276 4.94 -7.15 14.11
N LEU A 277 6.00 -7.50 14.82
CA LEU A 277 6.63 -8.82 14.73
C LEU A 277 5.68 -9.93 15.19
N HIS A 278 4.94 -9.70 16.27
CA HIS A 278 4.00 -10.67 16.81
C HIS A 278 2.91 -11.03 15.80
N HIS A 279 2.31 -10.00 15.21
CA HIS A 279 1.15 -10.12 14.33
C HIS A 279 1.50 -10.15 12.82
N ALA A 280 2.78 -10.09 12.44
CA ALA A 280 3.18 -10.11 11.04
C ALA A 280 2.59 -11.27 10.23
N PRO A 281 2.59 -12.54 10.70
CA PRO A 281 1.97 -13.63 9.95
C PRO A 281 0.46 -13.45 9.74
N GLU A 282 -0.23 -12.83 10.72
CA GLU A 282 -1.68 -12.64 10.69
C GLU A 282 -2.11 -11.58 9.66
N ILE A 283 -1.30 -10.52 9.49
CA ILE A 283 -1.61 -9.42 8.57
C ILE A 283 -1.09 -9.67 7.14
N THR A 284 -0.30 -10.73 6.93
CA THR A 284 0.36 -11.00 5.65
C THR A 284 -0.64 -11.19 4.50
N ALA A 285 -1.80 -11.79 4.71
CA ALA A 285 -2.83 -11.97 3.67
C ALA A 285 -3.37 -10.64 3.12
N VAL A 286 -3.17 -9.52 3.82
CA VAL A 286 -3.59 -8.17 3.41
C VAL A 286 -2.40 -7.33 2.94
N THR A 287 -1.25 -7.40 3.60
CA THR A 287 -0.03 -6.70 3.16
C THR A 287 0.59 -7.31 1.91
N ASN A 288 0.30 -8.59 1.64
CA ASN A 288 0.76 -9.40 0.51
C ASN A 288 -0.41 -10.22 -0.05
N GLN A 289 -1.34 -9.51 -0.69
CA GLN A 289 -2.69 -10.00 -0.90
C GLN A 289 -2.90 -10.89 -2.12
N PHE A 290 -1.89 -11.10 -2.98
CA PHE A 290 -2.00 -11.89 -4.20
C PHE A 290 -1.17 -13.18 -4.13
N VAL A 291 -1.56 -14.20 -4.89
CA VAL A 291 -0.70 -15.39 -5.08
C VAL A 291 0.71 -14.98 -5.49
N ASN A 292 0.82 -13.98 -6.36
CA ASN A 292 2.09 -13.47 -6.85
C ASN A 292 2.93 -12.79 -5.76
N SER A 293 2.32 -12.24 -4.70
CA SER A 293 3.02 -11.65 -3.55
C SER A 293 3.96 -12.64 -2.86
N TYR A 294 3.59 -13.91 -2.79
CA TYR A 294 4.40 -14.97 -2.16
C TYR A 294 5.58 -15.40 -3.04
N LYS A 295 5.49 -15.18 -4.35
CA LYS A 295 6.63 -15.33 -5.26
C LYS A 295 7.67 -14.22 -5.05
N ARG A 296 7.25 -13.01 -4.61
CA ARG A 296 8.19 -11.98 -4.14
C ARG A 296 8.81 -12.38 -2.80
N LEU A 297 8.01 -12.75 -1.82
CA LEU A 297 8.50 -13.07 -0.46
C LEU A 297 9.46 -14.28 -0.45
N TRP A 298 9.19 -15.30 -1.27
CA TRP A 298 9.89 -16.60 -1.20
C TRP A 298 10.70 -16.94 -2.46
N GLY A 299 10.58 -16.17 -3.53
CA GLY A 299 11.24 -16.42 -4.82
C GLY A 299 12.69 -15.96 -4.91
N GLY A 300 13.33 -15.64 -3.78
CA GLY A 300 14.66 -15.02 -3.75
C GLY A 300 14.62 -13.52 -4.04
N GLY A 301 15.70 -12.83 -3.80
CA GLY A 301 15.81 -11.38 -3.91
C GLY A 301 15.81 -10.68 -2.56
N GLU A 302 15.41 -9.43 -2.51
CA GLU A 302 15.58 -8.55 -1.34
C GLU A 302 14.38 -8.50 -0.39
N ALA A 303 13.36 -9.35 -0.58
CA ALA A 303 12.17 -9.37 0.27
C ALA A 303 12.40 -10.17 1.57
N PRO A 304 11.90 -9.72 2.71
CA PRO A 304 12.01 -10.46 3.96
C PRO A 304 11.02 -11.63 4.01
N SER A 305 11.49 -12.80 4.43
CA SER A 305 10.69 -14.02 4.56
C SER A 305 10.55 -14.48 6.01
N PHE A 306 11.27 -13.86 6.94
CA PHE A 306 11.32 -14.25 8.34
C PHE A 306 11.01 -13.10 9.28
N VAL A 307 10.35 -13.42 10.38
CA VAL A 307 9.92 -12.46 11.40
C VAL A 307 11.10 -12.13 12.31
N CYS A 308 11.75 -11.02 12.03
CA CYS A 308 12.84 -10.46 12.83
C CYS A 308 12.95 -8.95 12.57
N TRP A 309 13.70 -8.26 13.42
CA TRP A 309 14.01 -6.85 13.23
C TRP A 309 15.52 -6.63 13.32
N GLY A 310 15.99 -5.53 12.81
CA GLY A 310 17.39 -5.15 12.94
C GLY A 310 17.64 -3.69 12.63
N HIS A 311 18.75 -3.20 13.18
CA HIS A 311 19.29 -1.89 12.85
C HIS A 311 20.17 -2.01 11.62
N ASN A 312 19.88 -1.26 10.55
CA ASN A 312 20.61 -1.35 9.27
C ASN A 312 20.61 -2.73 8.57
N ASN A 313 19.76 -3.64 8.95
CA ASN A 313 19.69 -4.98 8.36
C ASN A 313 18.59 -5.03 7.29
N ARG A 314 18.99 -5.09 6.01
CA ARG A 314 18.05 -5.17 4.87
C ARG A 314 17.31 -6.52 4.76
N SER A 315 17.82 -7.57 5.39
CA SER A 315 17.16 -8.89 5.37
C SER A 315 16.10 -9.04 6.46
N ALA A 316 16.02 -8.10 7.40
CA ALA A 316 15.01 -8.10 8.45
C ALA A 316 13.63 -7.66 7.95
N LEU A 317 12.58 -8.21 8.54
CA LEU A 317 11.19 -7.81 8.28
C LEU A 317 10.95 -6.34 8.69
N ILE A 318 11.49 -5.97 9.84
CA ILE A 318 11.41 -4.60 10.36
C ILE A 318 12.83 -4.06 10.48
N ARG A 319 13.07 -2.93 9.82
CA ARG A 319 14.32 -2.20 9.91
C ARG A 319 14.13 -0.91 10.72
N VAL A 320 15.06 -0.64 11.62
CA VAL A 320 15.19 0.66 12.28
C VAL A 320 16.27 1.43 11.55
N PRO A 321 15.94 2.39 10.69
CA PRO A 321 16.95 3.12 9.93
C PRO A 321 17.72 4.08 10.82
N LEU A 322 18.98 4.35 10.44
CA LEU A 322 19.74 5.45 11.02
C LEU A 322 19.09 6.79 10.72
N TYR A 323 19.09 7.66 11.70
CA TYR A 323 18.70 9.04 11.51
C TYR A 323 19.86 9.97 11.80
N LYS A 324 19.78 11.21 11.30
CA LYS A 324 20.83 12.20 11.52
C LYS A 324 20.90 12.57 13.01
N PRO A 325 22.10 12.64 13.60
CA PRO A 325 22.25 13.12 14.96
C PRO A 325 21.49 14.44 15.18
N SER A 326 20.86 14.60 16.35
CA SER A 326 20.01 15.76 16.71
C SER A 326 18.66 15.89 15.99
N LYS A 327 18.22 14.90 15.18
CA LYS A 327 16.92 14.89 14.52
C LYS A 327 15.99 13.80 15.07
N GLY A 328 15.72 13.80 16.37
CA GLY A 328 14.82 12.84 17.03
C GLY A 328 13.42 12.76 16.41
N GLN A 329 12.93 13.86 15.82
CA GLN A 329 11.67 13.88 15.07
C GLN A 329 11.65 12.97 13.84
N SER A 330 12.80 12.48 13.38
CA SER A 330 12.92 11.57 12.24
C SER A 330 12.93 10.10 12.64
N SER A 331 12.77 9.76 13.93
CA SER A 331 12.70 8.37 14.39
C SER A 331 11.52 7.65 13.77
N ARG A 332 11.80 6.50 13.14
CA ARG A 332 10.82 5.72 12.41
C ARG A 332 11.20 4.26 12.37
N VAL A 333 10.23 3.41 12.10
CA VAL A 333 10.40 1.98 11.86
C VAL A 333 9.92 1.66 10.45
N GLU A 334 10.59 0.78 9.75
CA GLU A 334 10.29 0.40 8.37
C GLU A 334 9.80 -1.05 8.33
N TYR A 335 8.58 -1.24 7.81
CA TYR A 335 8.02 -2.56 7.54
C TYR A 335 8.25 -2.92 6.07
N ARG A 336 9.00 -4.00 5.82
CA ARG A 336 9.57 -4.31 4.50
C ARG A 336 8.82 -5.40 3.73
N ALA A 337 7.95 -6.16 4.35
CA ALA A 337 7.25 -7.26 3.66
C ALA A 337 6.15 -6.77 2.70
N ILE A 338 5.46 -5.67 3.01
CA ILE A 338 4.36 -5.15 2.20
C ILE A 338 4.79 -4.92 0.76
N ASP A 339 3.93 -5.26 -0.21
CA ASP A 339 4.21 -5.05 -1.63
C ASP A 339 3.40 -3.90 -2.25
N SER A 340 3.83 -3.48 -3.46
CA SER A 340 3.28 -2.32 -4.16
C SER A 340 1.83 -2.50 -4.62
N ALA A 341 1.26 -3.71 -4.55
CA ALA A 341 -0.11 -4.00 -4.94
C ALA A 341 -1.10 -4.02 -3.78
N ALA A 342 -0.63 -3.96 -2.53
CA ALA A 342 -1.47 -4.01 -1.34
C ALA A 342 -2.51 -2.88 -1.30
N ASN A 343 -3.70 -3.16 -0.74
CA ASN A 343 -4.67 -2.13 -0.43
C ASN A 343 -4.13 -1.24 0.70
N PRO A 344 -3.78 0.04 0.45
CA PRO A 344 -3.08 0.85 1.45
C PRO A 344 -3.95 1.14 2.68
N TYR A 345 -5.25 1.28 2.52
CA TYR A 345 -6.15 1.55 3.63
C TYR A 345 -6.21 0.38 4.62
N LEU A 346 -6.38 -0.84 4.11
CA LEU A 346 -6.46 -2.04 4.95
C LEU A 346 -5.08 -2.40 5.52
N ALA A 347 -4.02 -2.31 4.73
CA ALA A 347 -2.66 -2.59 5.17
C ALA A 347 -2.23 -1.65 6.30
N TYR A 348 -2.46 -0.34 6.15
CA TYR A 348 -2.12 0.64 7.18
C TYR A 348 -2.96 0.48 8.44
N SER A 349 -4.24 0.13 8.30
CA SER A 349 -5.09 -0.18 9.46
C SER A 349 -4.53 -1.34 10.28
N LEU A 350 -4.10 -2.41 9.62
CA LEU A 350 -3.59 -3.61 10.29
C LEU A 350 -2.19 -3.40 10.87
N MET A 351 -1.29 -2.70 10.15
CA MET A 351 0.03 -2.37 10.68
C MET A 351 -0.07 -1.47 11.92
N LEU A 352 -0.95 -0.46 11.87
CA LEU A 352 -1.21 0.40 13.02
C LEU A 352 -1.80 -0.40 14.20
N ALA A 353 -2.80 -1.23 13.95
CA ALA A 353 -3.43 -2.05 14.99
C ALA A 353 -2.44 -3.03 15.63
N ALA A 354 -1.59 -3.68 14.83
CA ALA A 354 -0.54 -4.58 15.32
C ALA A 354 0.46 -3.85 16.23
N GLY A 355 0.93 -2.68 15.79
CA GLY A 355 1.85 -1.86 16.59
C GLY A 355 1.21 -1.34 17.88
N LEU A 356 -0.03 -0.83 17.83
CA LEU A 356 -0.76 -0.38 19.02
C LEU A 356 -1.04 -1.52 20.00
N LYS A 357 -1.33 -2.73 19.51
CA LYS A 357 -1.50 -3.91 20.36
C LYS A 357 -0.23 -4.23 21.13
N GLY A 358 0.95 -4.11 20.50
CA GLY A 358 2.24 -4.28 21.18
C GLY A 358 2.47 -3.26 22.28
N ILE A 359 2.03 -2.00 22.10
CA ILE A 359 2.09 -0.96 23.13
C ILE A 359 1.11 -1.28 24.27
N GLU A 360 -0.13 -1.62 23.94
CA GLU A 360 -1.21 -1.90 24.90
C GLU A 360 -0.87 -3.08 25.81
N GLU A 361 -0.39 -4.18 25.24
CA GLU A 361 -0.04 -5.40 25.97
C GLU A 361 1.38 -5.35 26.54
N GLY A 362 2.15 -4.33 26.19
CA GLY A 362 3.52 -4.17 26.69
C GLY A 362 4.49 -5.24 26.17
N TYR A 363 4.38 -5.64 24.90
CA TYR A 363 5.21 -6.72 24.35
C TYR A 363 6.69 -6.39 24.44
N ASP A 364 7.48 -7.41 24.80
CA ASP A 364 8.93 -7.32 24.82
C ASP A 364 9.51 -7.47 23.41
N LEU A 365 10.42 -6.58 23.04
CA LEU A 365 11.13 -6.65 21.78
C LEU A 365 12.25 -7.70 21.88
N PRO A 366 12.25 -8.74 21.01
CA PRO A 366 13.30 -9.75 21.00
C PRO A 366 14.65 -9.14 20.59
N ALA A 367 15.74 -9.92 20.74
CA ALA A 367 17.05 -9.53 20.25
C ALA A 367 17.01 -9.22 18.72
N GLU A 368 17.80 -8.26 18.30
CA GLU A 368 17.91 -7.91 16.89
C GLU A 368 18.63 -8.99 16.07
N ALA A 369 18.32 -9.03 14.77
CA ALA A 369 19.02 -9.85 13.80
C ALA A 369 20.28 -9.10 13.33
N GLU A 370 21.44 -9.50 13.81
CA GLU A 370 22.74 -8.93 13.44
C GLU A 370 23.25 -9.48 12.11
N ASP A 371 22.93 -10.75 11.81
CA ASP A 371 23.35 -11.44 10.59
C ASP A 371 22.43 -11.22 9.41
N ASN A 372 22.94 -11.46 8.21
CA ASN A 372 22.12 -11.54 7.01
C ASN A 372 21.23 -12.79 7.06
N VAL A 373 19.95 -12.60 7.36
CA VAL A 373 18.96 -13.66 7.57
C VAL A 373 18.76 -14.55 6.34
N TRP A 374 19.01 -14.02 5.15
CA TRP A 374 18.91 -14.79 3.91
C TRP A 374 19.99 -15.86 3.79
N ASN A 375 21.18 -15.62 4.37
CA ASN A 375 22.32 -16.53 4.33
C ASN A 375 22.30 -17.62 5.42
N LEU A 376 21.43 -17.47 6.43
CA LEU A 376 21.31 -18.45 7.51
C LEU A 376 20.63 -19.73 7.01
N THR A 377 21.06 -20.86 7.56
CA THR A 377 20.38 -22.15 7.37
C THR A 377 19.07 -22.20 8.15
N ASP A 378 18.16 -23.10 7.80
CA ASP A 378 16.91 -23.29 8.54
C ASP A 378 17.13 -23.68 9.99
N SER A 379 18.24 -24.39 10.29
CA SER A 379 18.61 -24.75 11.65
C SER A 379 19.02 -23.53 12.47
N GLU A 380 19.83 -22.64 11.88
CA GLU A 380 20.26 -21.39 12.52
C GLU A 380 19.08 -20.46 12.76
N ARG A 381 18.20 -20.29 11.77
CA ARG A 381 16.98 -19.48 11.94
C ARG A 381 16.08 -20.00 13.07
N ARG A 382 15.88 -21.32 13.15
CA ARG A 382 15.12 -21.93 14.25
C ARG A 382 15.80 -21.73 15.60
N ALA A 383 17.13 -21.86 15.68
CA ALA A 383 17.90 -21.63 16.90
C ALA A 383 17.80 -20.18 17.39
N LEU A 384 17.72 -19.22 16.46
CA LEU A 384 17.53 -17.80 16.75
C LEU A 384 16.06 -17.41 16.99
N GLY A 385 15.12 -18.35 16.84
CA GLY A 385 13.69 -18.10 17.07
C GLY A 385 13.01 -17.34 15.93
N TYR A 386 13.62 -17.22 14.75
CA TYR A 386 13.01 -16.54 13.60
C TYR A 386 11.91 -17.40 12.98
N ARG A 387 10.67 -16.98 13.16
CA ARG A 387 9.51 -17.61 12.53
C ARG A 387 9.44 -17.21 11.07
N ALA A 388 9.01 -18.14 10.20
CA ALA A 388 8.76 -17.83 8.80
C ALA A 388 7.46 -17.03 8.64
N LEU A 389 7.42 -16.11 7.69
CA LEU A 389 6.16 -15.59 7.15
C LEU A 389 5.41 -16.70 6.38
N PRO A 390 4.09 -16.56 6.17
CA PRO A 390 3.35 -17.52 5.35
C PRO A 390 4.01 -17.73 3.98
N ALA A 391 4.10 -18.99 3.53
CA ALA A 391 4.77 -19.34 2.29
C ALA A 391 3.86 -19.30 1.05
N SER A 392 2.56 -19.16 1.24
CA SER A 392 1.56 -19.10 0.17
C SER A 392 0.37 -18.25 0.60
N LEU A 393 -0.43 -17.82 -0.37
CA LEU A 393 -1.69 -17.13 -0.08
C LEU A 393 -2.62 -17.98 0.78
N ASP A 394 -2.73 -19.27 0.50
CA ASP A 394 -3.55 -20.23 1.27
C ASP A 394 -3.13 -20.27 2.75
N HIS A 395 -1.83 -20.38 3.00
CA HIS A 395 -1.29 -20.38 4.36
C HIS A 395 -1.56 -19.05 5.08
N ALA A 396 -1.37 -17.92 4.40
CA ALA A 396 -1.65 -16.61 4.98
C ALA A 396 -3.15 -16.41 5.29
N VAL A 397 -4.02 -16.85 4.40
CA VAL A 397 -5.48 -16.79 4.58
C VAL A 397 -5.89 -17.66 5.77
N SER A 398 -5.33 -18.86 5.90
CA SER A 398 -5.63 -19.75 7.03
C SER A 398 -5.20 -19.14 8.39
N ILE A 399 -4.07 -18.43 8.43
CA ILE A 399 -3.64 -17.73 9.64
C ILE A 399 -4.56 -16.53 9.91
N MET A 400 -4.87 -15.73 8.88
CA MET A 400 -5.75 -14.57 8.99
C MET A 400 -7.14 -14.96 9.52
N GLU A 401 -7.70 -16.08 9.06
CA GLU A 401 -9.03 -16.57 9.47
C GLU A 401 -9.15 -16.79 10.98
N GLY A 402 -8.04 -17.17 11.63
CA GLY A 402 -7.97 -17.36 13.08
C GLY A 402 -7.55 -16.11 13.87
N SER A 403 -7.33 -14.95 13.22
CA SER A 403 -6.81 -13.76 13.88
C SER A 403 -7.92 -12.85 14.42
N GLU A 404 -8.00 -12.72 15.73
CA GLU A 404 -8.87 -11.74 16.39
C GLU A 404 -8.46 -10.31 16.04
N LEU A 405 -7.15 -10.00 16.01
CA LEU A 405 -6.65 -8.67 15.65
C LEU A 405 -7.16 -8.22 14.27
N VAL A 406 -7.05 -9.11 13.27
CA VAL A 406 -7.46 -8.78 11.91
C VAL A 406 -8.97 -8.63 11.82
N ALA A 407 -9.74 -9.54 12.43
CA ALA A 407 -11.20 -9.48 12.46
C ALA A 407 -11.73 -8.20 13.12
N GLU A 408 -11.19 -7.83 14.28
CA GLU A 408 -11.59 -6.60 14.99
C GLU A 408 -11.20 -5.32 14.24
N THR A 409 -10.05 -5.32 13.56
CA THR A 409 -9.54 -4.13 12.84
C THR A 409 -10.35 -3.90 11.57
N LEU A 410 -10.52 -4.93 10.76
CA LEU A 410 -11.26 -4.83 9.49
C LEU A 410 -12.77 -4.68 9.72
N GLY A 411 -13.30 -5.29 10.77
CA GLY A 411 -14.72 -5.49 10.98
C GLY A 411 -15.26 -6.64 10.14
N GLU A 412 -16.40 -7.20 10.57
CA GLU A 412 -16.97 -8.44 10.02
C GLU A 412 -17.12 -8.42 8.49
N GLN A 413 -17.65 -7.34 7.94
CA GLN A 413 -17.92 -7.28 6.48
C GLN A 413 -16.64 -7.28 5.66
N VAL A 414 -15.70 -6.36 5.93
CA VAL A 414 -14.43 -6.30 5.18
C VAL A 414 -13.62 -7.58 5.38
N PHE A 415 -13.56 -8.09 6.62
CA PHE A 415 -12.88 -9.34 6.93
C PHE A 415 -13.40 -10.50 6.06
N ASN A 416 -14.72 -10.69 6.02
CA ASN A 416 -15.34 -11.76 5.24
C ASN A 416 -15.15 -11.55 3.73
N TYR A 417 -15.22 -10.31 3.23
CA TYR A 417 -14.99 -10.02 1.82
C TYR A 417 -13.53 -10.30 1.41
N VAL A 418 -12.56 -9.85 2.21
CA VAL A 418 -11.14 -10.16 1.97
C VAL A 418 -10.91 -11.67 1.97
N LEU A 419 -11.37 -12.35 3.02
CA LEU A 419 -11.23 -13.79 3.18
C LEU A 419 -11.76 -14.54 1.94
N LEU A 420 -13.00 -14.26 1.56
CA LEU A 420 -13.64 -14.92 0.42
C LEU A 420 -12.96 -14.59 -0.91
N ASN A 421 -12.50 -13.36 -1.12
CA ASN A 421 -11.73 -12.97 -2.31
C ASN A 421 -10.44 -13.80 -2.42
N LYS A 422 -9.71 -13.92 -1.33
CA LYS A 422 -8.41 -14.62 -1.33
C LYS A 422 -8.57 -16.14 -1.47
N GLN A 423 -9.57 -16.71 -0.85
CA GLN A 423 -9.92 -18.14 -1.04
C GLN A 423 -10.29 -18.46 -2.49
N ARG A 424 -11.06 -17.57 -3.16
CA ARG A 424 -11.40 -17.70 -4.58
C ARG A 424 -10.17 -17.59 -5.48
N GLU A 425 -9.31 -16.58 -5.24
CA GLU A 425 -8.07 -16.40 -5.99
C GLU A 425 -7.17 -17.64 -5.87
N TRP A 426 -6.98 -18.15 -4.66
CA TRP A 426 -6.21 -19.37 -4.43
C TRP A 426 -6.82 -20.60 -5.12
N SER A 427 -8.13 -20.76 -5.01
CA SER A 427 -8.84 -21.88 -5.67
C SER A 427 -8.69 -21.85 -7.18
N ALA A 428 -8.79 -20.66 -7.79
CA ALA A 428 -8.59 -20.49 -9.23
C ALA A 428 -7.12 -20.74 -9.63
N TYR A 429 -6.16 -20.30 -8.83
CA TYR A 429 -4.73 -20.52 -9.10
C TYR A 429 -4.35 -21.99 -9.01
N ARG A 430 -4.72 -22.69 -7.92
CA ARG A 430 -4.31 -24.08 -7.68
C ARG A 430 -4.93 -25.08 -8.66
N SER A 431 -5.98 -24.70 -9.37
CA SER A 431 -6.62 -25.55 -10.39
C SER A 431 -5.97 -25.44 -11.78
N GLN A 432 -5.01 -24.51 -11.95
CA GLN A 432 -4.34 -24.34 -13.25
C GLN A 432 -3.25 -25.39 -13.44
N VAL A 433 -3.20 -25.94 -14.66
CA VAL A 433 -2.05 -26.77 -15.10
C VAL A 433 -1.01 -25.81 -15.69
N THR A 434 0.13 -25.73 -15.03
CA THR A 434 1.18 -24.75 -15.36
C THR A 434 2.13 -25.27 -16.44
N PRO A 435 2.81 -24.37 -17.20
CA PRO A 435 3.88 -24.78 -18.11
C PRO A 435 4.99 -25.60 -17.43
N PHE A 436 5.26 -25.32 -16.15
CA PHE A 436 6.24 -26.09 -15.36
C PHE A 436 5.81 -27.55 -15.21
N GLU A 437 4.54 -27.82 -14.89
CA GLU A 437 4.01 -29.17 -14.75
C GLU A 437 4.01 -29.90 -16.08
N LEU A 438 3.58 -29.25 -17.17
CA LEU A 438 3.58 -29.83 -18.50
C LEU A 438 5.00 -30.19 -18.95
N HIS A 439 5.96 -29.26 -18.77
CA HIS A 439 7.34 -29.49 -19.17
C HIS A 439 7.99 -30.66 -18.42
N ASN A 440 7.75 -30.77 -17.12
CA ASN A 440 8.44 -31.76 -16.30
C ASN A 440 7.73 -33.11 -16.24
N ASN A 441 6.42 -33.16 -16.46
CA ASN A 441 5.65 -34.35 -16.16
C ASN A 441 5.00 -35.01 -17.39
N LEU A 442 4.72 -34.24 -18.47
CA LEU A 442 3.90 -34.74 -19.59
C LEU A 442 4.54 -35.95 -20.31
N GLU A 443 5.85 -35.95 -20.49
CA GLU A 443 6.56 -37.06 -21.14
C GLU A 443 7.04 -38.14 -20.16
N MET A 444 7.11 -37.81 -18.85
CA MET A 444 7.69 -38.68 -17.83
C MET A 444 6.66 -39.55 -17.11
N LEU A 445 5.40 -39.10 -17.04
CA LEU A 445 4.28 -39.78 -16.37
C LEU A 445 3.23 -40.26 -17.37
#